data_cbbfa487eea55bb0982902fdac2ad106
#
_entry.id   cbbfa487eea55bb0982902fdac2ad106
#
_cell.length_a   1.000
_cell.length_b   1.000
_cell.length_c   1.000
_cell.angle_alpha   90.00
_cell.angle_beta   90.00
_cell.angle_gamma   90.00
#
_symmetry.space_group_name_H-M   'P 1'
#
loop_
_entity.id
_entity.type
_entity.pdbx_description
1 polymer ?
#
loop_
_entity_poly.entity_id
_entity_poly.type
_entity_poly.pdbx_seq_one_letter_code
_entity_poly.pdbx_strand_id
1 'polypeptide(L)'
;MSEIPVLIFDWKKLPHIADNIWNAQMAGWERVLTYRGPLPGTESRDIRGQTMSYEASAKKYRIPTGIDQDRDEYPFACTVEGAARSGNRKPWVGHVPRSENQVQGGMIRAFIQRYNITAVGPNRRFEVRVINHPRGPVLP
;
A
#
# COMPACT_ATOMS: atom_id res chain seq x y z
N MET A 1 -19.51 18.64 -3.76
CA MET A 1 -18.18 18.06 -3.62
C MET A 1 -18.28 16.55 -3.68
N SER A 2 -17.57 15.96 -4.58
CA SER A 2 -17.50 14.51 -4.60
C SER A 2 -16.52 14.03 -3.53
N GLU A 3 -16.95 13.10 -2.73
CA GLU A 3 -16.06 12.42 -1.81
C GLU A 3 -15.10 11.54 -2.60
N ILE A 4 -13.88 11.42 -2.09
CA ILE A 4 -12.93 10.50 -2.68
C ILE A 4 -13.33 9.05 -2.33
N PRO A 5 -13.08 8.08 -3.23
CA PRO A 5 -13.39 6.69 -2.93
C PRO A 5 -12.57 6.15 -1.77
N VAL A 6 -13.12 5.17 -1.07
CA VAL A 6 -12.47 4.55 0.09
C VAL A 6 -12.22 3.08 -0.20
N LEU A 7 -10.96 2.68 -0.15
CA LEU A 7 -10.55 1.29 -0.22
C LEU A 7 -10.48 0.73 1.20
N ILE A 8 -11.30 -0.28 1.46
CA ILE A 8 -11.48 -0.83 2.81
C ILE A 8 -10.80 -2.18 2.93
N PHE A 9 -9.99 -2.33 3.97
CA PHE A 9 -9.40 -3.61 4.37
C PHE A 9 -10.01 -4.04 5.70
N ASP A 10 -10.67 -5.19 5.68
CA ASP A 10 -11.35 -5.76 6.85
C ASP A 10 -10.37 -6.69 7.58
N TRP A 11 -10.05 -6.36 8.81
CA TRP A 11 -9.15 -7.16 9.64
C TRP A 11 -9.65 -8.59 9.83
N LYS A 12 -10.94 -8.79 9.86
CA LYS A 12 -11.53 -10.13 10.00
C LYS A 12 -11.27 -11.03 8.80
N LYS A 13 -11.03 -10.42 7.62
CA LYS A 13 -10.80 -11.15 6.36
C LYS A 13 -9.31 -11.23 6.01
N LEU A 14 -8.57 -10.15 6.25
CA LEU A 14 -7.16 -10.03 5.90
C LEU A 14 -6.41 -9.46 7.10
N PRO A 15 -6.26 -10.23 8.19
CA PRO A 15 -5.73 -9.67 9.44
C PRO A 15 -4.30 -9.15 9.33
N HIS A 16 -3.43 -9.82 8.59
CA HIS A 16 -2.03 -9.42 8.49
C HIS A 16 -1.85 -8.18 7.61
N ILE A 17 -2.56 -8.13 6.47
CA ILE A 17 -2.57 -6.94 5.61
C ILE A 17 -3.16 -5.76 6.38
N ALA A 18 -4.28 -5.96 7.05
CA ALA A 18 -4.93 -4.89 7.82
C ALA A 18 -4.05 -4.41 8.97
N ASP A 19 -3.37 -5.32 9.69
CA ASP A 19 -2.41 -4.95 10.74
C ASP A 19 -1.28 -4.07 10.18
N ASN A 20 -0.72 -4.45 9.04
CA ASN A 20 0.38 -3.71 8.45
C ASN A 20 -0.04 -2.29 8.08
N ILE A 21 -1.20 -2.14 7.43
CA ILE A 21 -1.75 -0.83 7.09
C ILE A 21 -2.07 -0.03 8.34
N TRP A 22 -2.73 -0.65 9.32
CA TRP A 22 -3.11 -0.02 10.58
C TRP A 22 -1.88 0.52 11.32
N ASN A 23 -0.85 -0.29 11.45
CA ASN A 23 0.39 0.13 12.11
C ASN A 23 1.08 1.27 11.37
N ALA A 24 1.11 1.23 10.04
CA ALA A 24 1.69 2.31 9.23
C ALA A 24 0.94 3.61 9.45
N GLN A 25 -0.39 3.57 9.40
CA GLN A 25 -1.22 4.77 9.58
C GLN A 25 -1.12 5.31 11.01
N MET A 26 -1.05 4.44 12.01
CA MET A 26 -0.83 4.86 13.40
C MET A 26 0.55 5.48 13.59
N ALA A 27 1.53 5.08 12.79
CA ALA A 27 2.86 5.69 12.78
C ALA A 27 2.91 7.03 12.03
N GLY A 28 1.79 7.48 11.46
CA GLY A 28 1.66 8.77 10.79
C GLY A 28 1.71 8.74 9.28
N TRP A 29 1.70 7.54 8.66
CA TRP A 29 1.65 7.45 7.21
C TRP A 29 0.27 7.86 6.68
N GLU A 30 0.27 8.43 5.46
CA GLU A 30 -0.93 9.00 4.84
C GLU A 30 -2.04 7.96 4.69
N ARG A 31 -3.27 8.38 4.96
CA ARG A 31 -4.49 7.60 4.68
C ARG A 31 -5.03 7.85 3.30
N VAL A 32 -4.80 9.05 2.78
CA VAL A 32 -5.22 9.43 1.42
C VAL A 32 -4.02 9.34 0.52
N LEU A 33 -4.14 8.52 -0.52
CA LEU A 33 -3.07 8.23 -1.45
C LEU A 33 -3.43 8.74 -2.84
N THR A 34 -2.41 9.03 -3.64
CA THR A 34 -2.54 9.55 -4.99
C THR A 34 -2.01 8.50 -5.97
N TYR A 35 -2.89 7.99 -6.82
CA TYR A 35 -2.53 6.95 -7.78
C TYR A 35 -1.54 7.46 -8.83
N ARG A 36 -0.49 6.66 -9.12
CA ARG A 36 0.49 6.97 -10.17
C ARG A 36 0.23 6.21 -11.46
N GLY A 37 -0.56 5.19 -11.40
CA GLY A 37 -0.87 4.34 -12.53
C GLY A 37 -0.23 2.96 -12.46
N PRO A 38 -0.86 1.99 -13.14
CA PRO A 38 -0.19 0.75 -13.43
C PRO A 38 0.91 1.12 -14.41
N LEU A 39 2.10 0.66 -14.13
CA LEU A 39 3.22 0.94 -14.99
C LEU A 39 3.38 -0.24 -15.94
N PRO A 40 3.18 -0.05 -17.23
CA PRO A 40 3.35 -1.15 -18.17
C PRO A 40 4.83 -1.49 -18.37
N GLY A 41 5.14 -2.76 -18.43
CA GLY A 41 6.44 -3.26 -18.89
C GLY A 41 7.65 -2.71 -18.15
N THR A 42 8.43 -1.91 -18.86
CA THR A 42 9.67 -1.30 -18.36
C THR A 42 9.44 -0.35 -17.19
N GLU A 43 8.34 0.36 -17.18
CA GLU A 43 8.02 1.29 -16.08
C GLU A 43 7.71 0.51 -14.80
N SER A 44 7.12 -0.67 -14.92
CA SER A 44 6.97 -1.57 -13.77
C SER A 44 8.31 -2.00 -13.20
N ARG A 45 9.32 -2.18 -14.05
CA ARG A 45 10.69 -2.48 -13.61
C ARG A 45 11.33 -1.28 -12.93
N ASP A 46 11.08 -0.08 -13.44
CA ASP A 46 11.61 1.15 -12.83
C ASP A 46 11.03 1.37 -11.45
N ILE A 47 9.75 1.10 -11.26
CA ILE A 47 9.15 1.12 -9.93
C ILE A 47 9.68 -0.02 -9.07
N ARG A 48 9.87 -1.22 -9.60
CA ARG A 48 10.54 -2.27 -8.86
C ARG A 48 11.98 -1.90 -8.54
N GLY A 49 12.68 -1.24 -9.45
CA GLY A 49 14.01 -0.70 -9.20
C GLY A 49 14.01 0.35 -8.09
N GLN A 50 12.98 1.18 -8.05
CA GLN A 50 12.77 2.13 -6.96
C GLN A 50 12.36 1.41 -5.68
N THR A 51 11.59 0.34 -5.78
CA THR A 51 11.19 -0.53 -4.68
C THR A 51 12.36 -1.38 -4.20
N MET A 52 13.34 -1.65 -5.06
CA MET A 52 14.60 -2.29 -4.64
C MET A 52 15.32 -1.48 -3.57
N SER A 53 15.20 -0.16 -3.58
CA SER A 53 15.71 0.64 -2.48
C SER A 53 14.98 0.33 -1.17
N TYR A 54 13.72 -0.04 -1.26
CA TYR A 54 12.94 -0.49 -0.12
C TYR A 54 13.36 -1.87 0.34
N GLU A 55 13.58 -2.78 -0.59
CA GLU A 55 14.09 -4.11 -0.25
C GLU A 55 15.49 -4.01 0.38
N ALA A 56 16.35 -3.16 -0.15
CA ALA A 56 17.64 -2.88 0.44
C ALA A 56 17.49 -2.30 1.85
N SER A 57 16.52 -1.41 2.05
CA SER A 57 16.21 -0.88 3.38
C SER A 57 15.65 -1.96 4.30
N ALA A 58 14.78 -2.81 3.79
CA ALA A 58 14.23 -3.94 4.55
C ALA A 58 15.35 -4.91 4.98
N LYS A 59 16.30 -5.20 4.09
CA LYS A 59 17.49 -5.99 4.43
C LYS A 59 18.32 -5.30 5.49
N LYS A 60 18.52 -3.99 5.34
CA LYS A 60 19.28 -3.20 6.30
C LYS A 60 18.65 -3.24 7.68
N TYR A 61 17.32 -3.25 7.76
CA TYR A 61 16.60 -3.35 9.02
C TYR A 61 16.33 -4.80 9.45
N ARG A 62 16.92 -5.76 8.76
CA ARG A 62 16.83 -7.18 9.10
C ARG A 62 15.40 -7.69 9.15
N ILE A 63 14.61 -7.33 8.14
CA ILE A 63 13.28 -7.90 7.98
C ILE A 63 13.39 -9.10 7.02
N PRO A 64 13.54 -10.32 7.54
CA PRO A 64 13.67 -11.50 6.68
C PRO A 64 12.36 -11.81 5.99
N THR A 65 12.42 -12.37 4.79
CA THR A 65 11.22 -12.91 4.13
C THR A 65 11.14 -14.39 4.50
N GLY A 66 10.10 -14.77 5.21
CA GLY A 66 9.84 -16.16 5.52
C GLY A 66 9.30 -16.94 4.33
N ILE A 67 9.19 -18.27 4.48
CA ILE A 67 8.53 -19.12 3.50
C ILE A 67 7.06 -18.68 3.45
N ASP A 68 6.51 -18.55 2.22
CA ASP A 68 5.14 -18.12 1.96
C ASP A 68 4.77 -16.75 2.53
N GLN A 69 5.77 -15.92 2.77
CA GLN A 69 5.59 -14.53 3.18
C GLN A 69 6.15 -13.58 2.14
N ASP A 70 5.47 -12.44 1.99
CA ASP A 70 5.91 -11.33 1.17
C ASP A 70 6.18 -10.12 2.04
N ARG A 71 7.06 -9.25 1.56
CA ARG A 71 7.17 -7.90 2.12
C ARG A 71 6.03 -7.06 1.56
N ASP A 72 5.32 -6.40 2.46
CA ASP A 72 4.22 -5.52 2.10
C ASP A 72 4.59 -4.09 2.50
N GLU A 73 4.59 -3.21 1.52
CA GLU A 73 4.93 -1.80 1.73
C GLU A 73 3.67 -0.95 1.85
N TYR A 74 3.71 0.01 2.75
CA TYR A 74 2.70 1.05 2.82
C TYR A 74 3.40 2.42 2.93
N PRO A 75 3.05 3.44 2.17
CA PRO A 75 1.99 3.45 1.13
C PRO A 75 2.30 2.55 -0.06
N PHE A 76 1.27 2.21 -0.84
CA PHE A 76 1.41 1.29 -1.97
C PHE A 76 2.35 1.83 -3.06
N ALA A 77 3.13 0.94 -3.68
CA ALA A 77 4.08 1.32 -4.73
C ALA A 77 3.41 2.00 -5.95
N CYS A 78 2.13 1.70 -6.20
CA CYS A 78 1.36 2.33 -7.28
C CYS A 78 0.91 3.76 -6.94
N THR A 79 1.32 4.31 -5.82
CA THR A 79 0.95 5.66 -5.38
C THR A 79 2.16 6.58 -5.34
N VAL A 80 1.90 7.88 -5.46
CA VAL A 80 2.94 8.91 -5.34
C VAL A 80 3.61 8.83 -3.96
N GLU A 81 2.80 8.65 -2.92
CA GLU A 81 3.27 8.59 -1.54
C GLU A 81 4.15 7.37 -1.27
N GLY A 82 3.90 6.27 -1.99
CA GLY A 82 4.68 5.04 -1.87
C GLY A 82 5.90 4.98 -2.76
N ALA A 83 6.08 5.97 -3.64
CA ALA A 83 7.22 5.98 -4.54
C ALA A 83 8.51 6.33 -3.79
N ALA A 84 9.61 5.66 -4.16
CA ALA A 84 10.92 5.89 -3.56
C ALA A 84 11.43 7.33 -3.68
N ARG A 85 10.78 8.14 -4.52
CA ARG A 85 11.18 9.53 -4.79
C ARG A 85 10.54 10.55 -3.85
N SER A 86 9.66 10.17 -2.96
CA SER A 86 9.00 11.12 -2.08
C SER A 86 9.90 11.53 -0.90
N GLY A 87 11.07 12.10 -1.22
CA GLY A 87 12.03 12.56 -0.24
C GLY A 87 12.80 11.43 0.44
N ASN A 88 13.25 11.69 1.67
CA ASN A 88 14.01 10.73 2.46
C ASN A 88 13.12 9.77 3.27
N ARG A 89 11.82 9.74 2.99
CA ARG A 89 10.89 8.89 3.70
C ARG A 89 11.01 7.46 3.22
N LYS A 90 11.15 6.54 4.16
CA LYS A 90 11.14 5.11 3.88
C LYS A 90 9.74 4.59 4.12
N PRO A 91 9.19 3.73 3.25
CA PRO A 91 7.87 3.19 3.46
C PRO A 91 7.85 2.30 4.69
N TRP A 92 6.68 2.13 5.22
CA TRP A 92 6.44 1.13 6.24
C TRP A 92 6.46 -0.25 5.57
N VAL A 93 7.27 -1.16 6.07
CA VAL A 93 7.40 -2.52 5.54
C VAL A 93 7.03 -3.52 6.62
N GLY A 94 6.15 -4.44 6.29
CA GLY A 94 5.79 -5.55 7.15
C GLY A 94 5.81 -6.87 6.40
N HIS A 95 5.82 -7.97 7.13
CA HIS A 95 5.67 -9.29 6.56
C HIS A 95 4.22 -9.72 6.62
N VAL A 96 3.73 -10.22 5.51
CA VAL A 96 2.37 -10.71 5.40
C VAL A 96 2.37 -12.06 4.69
N PRO A 97 1.39 -12.93 4.95
CA PRO A 97 1.23 -14.15 4.17
C PRO A 97 1.07 -13.82 2.68
N ARG A 98 1.75 -14.58 1.82
CA ARG A 98 1.70 -14.36 0.37
C ARG A 98 0.26 -14.41 -0.16
N SER A 99 -0.55 -15.31 0.37
CA SER A 99 -1.97 -15.41 -0.01
C SER A 99 -2.74 -14.12 0.27
N GLU A 100 -2.54 -13.50 1.42
CA GLU A 100 -3.17 -12.21 1.74
C GLU A 100 -2.64 -11.09 0.84
N ASN A 101 -1.34 -11.09 0.57
CA ASN A 101 -0.73 -10.09 -0.30
C ASN A 101 -1.26 -10.15 -1.73
N GLN A 102 -1.49 -11.35 -2.25
CA GLN A 102 -2.10 -11.54 -3.56
C GLN A 102 -3.54 -11.02 -3.61
N VAL A 103 -4.31 -11.27 -2.55
CA VAL A 103 -5.68 -10.73 -2.43
C VAL A 103 -5.64 -9.20 -2.39
N GLN A 104 -4.72 -8.62 -1.63
CA GLN A 104 -4.54 -7.17 -1.58
C GLN A 104 -4.30 -6.58 -2.96
N GLY A 105 -3.37 -7.18 -3.73
CA GLY A 105 -3.07 -6.73 -5.09
C GLY A 105 -4.30 -6.76 -6.00
N GLY A 106 -5.08 -7.83 -5.92
CA GLY A 106 -6.34 -7.97 -6.67
C GLY A 106 -7.38 -6.93 -6.27
N MET A 107 -7.51 -6.66 -4.97
CA MET A 107 -8.43 -5.66 -4.45
C MET A 107 -8.08 -4.26 -4.94
N ILE A 108 -6.80 -3.91 -4.92
CA ILE A 108 -6.34 -2.60 -5.40
C ILE A 108 -6.68 -2.44 -6.88
N ARG A 109 -6.37 -3.43 -7.71
CA ARG A 109 -6.66 -3.38 -9.15
C ARG A 109 -8.17 -3.23 -9.41
N ALA A 110 -8.99 -4.04 -8.75
CA ALA A 110 -10.44 -3.98 -8.90
C ALA A 110 -11.01 -2.62 -8.46
N PHE A 111 -10.49 -2.09 -7.37
CA PHE A 111 -10.89 -0.79 -6.85
C PHE A 111 -10.57 0.34 -7.83
N ILE A 112 -9.34 0.36 -8.35
CA ILE A 112 -8.91 1.36 -9.34
C ILE A 112 -9.82 1.34 -10.56
N GLN A 113 -10.17 0.17 -11.07
CA GLN A 113 -11.07 0.02 -12.21
C GLN A 113 -12.48 0.46 -11.88
N ARG A 114 -13.01 0.05 -10.74
CA ARG A 114 -14.40 0.34 -10.35
C ARG A 114 -14.66 1.83 -10.23
N TYR A 115 -13.72 2.57 -9.67
CA TYR A 115 -13.90 4.00 -9.43
C TYR A 115 -13.24 4.88 -10.50
N ASN A 116 -12.78 4.29 -11.60
CA ASN A 116 -12.13 5.01 -12.70
C ASN A 116 -11.00 5.93 -12.21
N ILE A 117 -10.18 5.42 -11.30
CA ILE A 117 -9.05 6.17 -10.79
C ILE A 117 -7.95 6.16 -11.84
N THR A 118 -7.42 7.34 -12.16
CA THR A 118 -6.43 7.49 -13.22
C THR A 118 -5.17 8.18 -12.72
N ALA A 119 -4.06 7.92 -13.41
CA ALA A 119 -2.76 8.47 -13.06
C ALA A 119 -2.66 9.97 -13.39
N VAL A 120 -3.55 10.49 -14.23
CA VAL A 120 -3.60 11.87 -14.66
C VAL A 120 -5.02 12.39 -14.53
N GLY A 121 -5.17 13.70 -14.40
CA GLY A 121 -6.48 14.31 -14.28
C GLY A 121 -6.97 14.39 -12.84
N PRO A 122 -8.25 14.74 -12.62
CA PRO A 122 -8.75 15.06 -11.28
C PRO A 122 -9.06 13.84 -10.41
N ASN A 123 -9.22 12.65 -11.00
CA ASN A 123 -9.70 11.46 -10.29
C ASN A 123 -8.52 10.53 -9.93
N ARG A 124 -7.63 11.02 -9.06
CA ARG A 124 -6.40 10.31 -8.71
C ARG A 124 -6.33 9.82 -7.27
N ARG A 125 -7.14 10.41 -6.39
CA ARG A 125 -7.00 10.22 -4.95
C ARG A 125 -7.99 9.20 -4.41
N PHE A 126 -7.58 8.45 -3.41
CA PHE A 126 -8.43 7.52 -2.68
C PHE A 126 -7.95 7.41 -1.23
N GLU A 127 -8.87 7.09 -0.35
CA GLU A 127 -8.55 6.84 1.06
C GLU A 127 -8.39 5.35 1.29
N VAL A 128 -7.44 4.95 2.13
CA VAL A 128 -7.29 3.57 2.60
C VAL A 128 -7.74 3.50 4.06
N ARG A 129 -8.67 2.60 4.34
CA ARG A 129 -9.25 2.47 5.67
C ARG A 129 -9.24 1.01 6.12
N VAL A 130 -8.85 0.79 7.37
CA VAL A 130 -8.94 -0.53 8.03
C VAL A 130 -10.17 -0.53 8.92
N ILE A 131 -10.96 -1.60 8.83
CA ILE A 131 -12.14 -1.81 9.68
C ILE A 131 -11.98 -3.08 10.52
N ASN A 132 -12.73 -3.15 11.60
CA ASN A 132 -12.77 -4.31 12.51
C ASN A 132 -11.44 -4.65 13.16
N HIS A 133 -10.51 -3.70 13.22
CA HIS A 133 -9.25 -3.94 13.92
C HIS A 133 -9.50 -4.09 15.42
N PRO A 134 -8.85 -5.07 16.10
CA PRO A 134 -9.10 -5.32 17.53
C PRO A 134 -8.80 -4.12 18.43
N ARG A 135 -7.86 -3.26 18.00
CA ARG A 135 -7.47 -2.06 18.75
C ARG A 135 -8.25 -0.81 18.35
N GLY A 136 -9.29 -0.97 17.52
CA GLY A 136 -10.15 0.12 17.08
C GLY A 136 -9.66 0.82 15.82
N PRO A 137 -10.32 1.92 15.43
CA PRO A 137 -9.93 2.66 14.23
C PRO A 137 -8.58 3.35 14.41
N VAL A 138 -7.94 3.68 13.28
CA VAL A 138 -6.72 4.48 13.30
C VAL A 138 -7.08 5.87 13.84
N LEU A 139 -6.37 6.32 14.85
CA LEU A 139 -6.58 7.64 15.45
C LEU A 139 -6.05 8.75 14.52
N PRO A 140 -6.74 9.91 14.49
CA PRO A 140 -6.28 11.04 13.69
C PRO A 140 -4.95 11.60 14.17
#